data_c7e375115127a668cbef1d7bf5553ee0
#
_entry.id   c7e375115127a668cbef1d7bf5553ee0
#
_cell.length_a   1.000
_cell.length_b   1.000
_cell.length_c   1.000
_cell.angle_alpha   90.00
_cell.angle_beta   90.00
_cell.angle_gamma   90.00
#
_symmetry.space_group_name_H-M   'P 1'
#
loop_
_entity.id
_entity.type
_entity.pdbx_description
1 polymer ?
#
loop_
_entity_poly.entity_id
_entity_poly.type
_entity_poly.pdbx_seq_one_letter_code
_entity_poly.pdbx_strand_id
1 'polypeptide(L)' 'MIVGIGNDIIEIERIEKAISKEGFKNKVYTQKELENIEKRGDRVETYAGIFSAKEAISKAIGTGVR' A
#
# COMPACT_ATOMS: atom_id res chain seq x y z
N MET A 1 -15.96 6.97 3.97
CA MET A 1 -15.46 5.98 4.81
C MET A 1 -14.43 6.51 5.77
N ILE A 2 -14.54 6.08 6.94
CA ILE A 2 -13.67 6.58 7.91
C ILE A 2 -12.63 5.61 8.21
N VAL A 3 -11.47 6.09 8.25
CA VAL A 3 -10.40 5.24 8.60
C VAL A 3 -10.11 5.44 10.04
N GLY A 4 -10.24 4.44 10.79
CA GLY A 4 -9.91 4.55 12.18
C GLY A 4 -8.44 4.84 12.33
N ILE A 5 -8.12 5.71 13.24
CA ILE A 5 -6.75 6.08 13.46
C ILE A 5 -5.94 4.88 13.89
N GLY A 6 -6.52 4.02 14.71
CA GLY A 6 -5.83 2.82 15.11
C GLY A 6 -5.55 1.89 13.94
N ASN A 7 -6.48 1.85 12.99
CA ASN A 7 -6.30 1.00 11.81
C ASN A 7 -5.13 1.49 10.96
N ASP A 8 -4.96 2.80 10.88
CA ASP A 8 -3.84 3.33 10.12
C ASP A 8 -2.51 2.90 10.69
N ILE A 9 -2.40 2.91 12.00
CA ILE A 9 -1.16 2.52 12.65
C ILE A 9 -0.87 1.05 12.38
N ILE A 10 -1.88 0.21 12.48
CA ILE A 10 -1.71 -1.22 12.24
C ILE A 10 -1.30 -1.47 10.80
N GLU A 11 -1.91 -0.74 9.86
CA GLU A 11 -1.60 -0.90 8.46
C GLU A 11 -0.15 -0.53 8.17
N ILE A 12 0.32 0.56 8.76
CA ILE A 12 1.69 0.99 8.55
C ILE A 12 2.67 -0.06 9.05
N GLU A 13 2.41 -0.63 10.21
CA GLU A 13 3.28 -1.65 10.76
C GLU A 13 3.30 -2.90 9.88
N ARG A 14 2.14 -3.28 9.39
CA ARG A 14 2.05 -4.44 8.51
C ARG A 14 2.85 -4.22 7.24
N ILE A 15 2.71 -3.05 6.65
CA ILE A 15 3.41 -2.75 5.42
C ILE A 15 4.91 -2.65 5.66
N GLU A 16 5.29 -2.09 6.79
CA GLU A 16 6.71 -2.00 7.11
C GLU A 16 7.35 -3.38 7.15
N LYS A 17 6.69 -4.33 7.76
CA LYS A 17 7.18 -5.69 7.81
C LYS A 17 7.18 -6.33 6.43
N ALA A 18 6.13 -6.06 5.67
CA ALA A 18 5.99 -6.68 4.36
C ALA A 18 7.05 -6.20 3.38
N ILE A 19 7.32 -4.91 3.36
CA ILE A 19 8.28 -4.37 2.39
C ILE A 19 9.71 -4.78 2.72
N SER A 20 9.94 -5.25 3.93
CA SER A 20 11.26 -5.75 4.27
C SER A 20 11.49 -7.14 3.70
N LYS A 21 10.46 -7.80 3.24
CA LYS A 21 10.59 -9.11 2.63
C LYS A 21 11.04 -8.96 1.19
N GLU A 22 11.96 -9.83 0.80
CA GLU A 22 12.48 -9.79 -0.55
C GLU A 22 11.39 -10.10 -1.56
N GLY A 23 11.31 -9.27 -2.59
CA GLY A 23 10.35 -9.51 -3.66
C GLY A 23 8.97 -8.90 -3.45
N PHE A 24 8.65 -8.50 -2.23
CA PHE A 24 7.32 -7.96 -1.99
C PHE A 24 7.08 -6.67 -2.76
N LYS A 25 8.04 -5.77 -2.73
CA LYS A 25 7.87 -4.49 -3.41
C LYS A 25 7.63 -4.67 -4.90
N ASN A 26 8.38 -5.57 -5.51
CA ASN A 26 8.27 -5.79 -6.94
C ASN A 26 6.98 -6.49 -7.30
N LYS A 27 6.40 -7.23 -6.38
CA LYS A 27 5.15 -7.92 -6.63
C LYS A 27 3.95 -6.99 -6.54
N VAL A 28 4.00 -6.05 -5.60
CA VAL A 28 2.84 -5.24 -5.28
C VAL A 28 2.87 -3.90 -5.98
N TYR A 29 4.06 -3.32 -6.12
CA TYR A 29 4.19 -1.98 -6.68
C TYR A 29 4.84 -2.03 -8.05
N THR A 30 4.37 -1.13 -8.93
CA THR A 30 5.00 -1.02 -10.24
C THR A 30 6.32 -0.28 -10.11
N GLN A 31 7.10 -0.35 -11.19
CA GLN A 31 8.37 0.36 -11.21
C GLN A 31 8.16 1.86 -11.02
N LYS A 32 7.15 2.40 -11.67
CA LYS A 32 6.86 3.82 -11.54
C LYS A 32 6.47 4.19 -10.13
N GLU A 33 5.70 3.33 -9.48
CA GLU A 33 5.29 3.58 -8.13
C GLU A 33 6.48 3.58 -7.19
N LEU A 34 7.37 2.64 -7.38
CA LEU A 34 8.57 2.57 -6.55
C LEU A 34 9.45 3.80 -6.74
N GLU A 35 9.58 4.26 -7.97
CA GLU A 35 10.35 5.46 -8.24
C GLU A 35 9.72 6.67 -7.56
N ASN A 36 8.41 6.79 -7.62
CA ASN A 36 7.73 7.89 -6.96
C ASN A 36 7.90 7.84 -5.45
N ILE A 37 7.82 6.64 -4.89
CA ILE A 37 7.99 6.50 -3.46
C ILE A 37 9.38 6.93 -3.04
N GLU A 38 10.39 6.55 -3.81
CA GLU A 38 11.75 6.95 -3.53
C GLU A 38 11.91 8.46 -3.60
N LYS A 39 11.29 9.09 -4.59
CA LYS A 39 11.36 10.52 -4.72
C LYS A 39 10.74 11.23 -3.55
N ARG A 40 9.76 10.61 -2.93
CA ARG A 40 9.07 11.21 -1.79
C ARG A 40 9.73 10.86 -0.47
N GLY A 41 10.91 10.29 -0.49
CA GLY A 41 11.64 10.00 0.72
C GLY A 41 11.60 8.55 1.17
N ASP A 42 11.02 7.69 0.35
CA ASP A 42 11.01 6.26 0.63
C ASP A 42 10.38 5.96 1.98
N ARG A 43 9.24 6.58 2.25
CA ARG A 43 8.59 6.44 3.54
C ARG A 43 7.62 5.27 3.56
N VAL A 44 7.54 4.62 4.71
CA VAL A 44 6.62 3.51 4.88
C VAL A 44 5.18 3.99 4.70
N GLU A 45 4.87 5.19 5.15
CA GLU A 45 3.54 5.73 5.00
C GLU A 45 3.11 5.82 3.54
N THR A 46 4.05 6.13 2.66
CA THR A 46 3.74 6.20 1.24
C THR A 46 3.43 4.82 0.69
N TYR A 47 4.21 3.82 1.08
CA TYR A 47 3.92 2.45 0.67
C TYR A 47 2.53 2.02 1.17
N ALA A 48 2.24 2.32 2.41
CA ALA A 48 0.97 1.92 3.00
C ALA A 48 -0.20 2.60 2.32
N GLY A 49 -0.05 3.88 2.00
CA GLY A 49 -1.11 4.62 1.32
C GLY A 49 -1.43 4.04 -0.03
N ILE A 50 -0.40 3.73 -0.81
CA ILE A 50 -0.60 3.16 -2.14
C ILE A 50 -1.21 1.76 -2.02
N PHE A 51 -0.74 0.98 -1.06
CA PHE A 51 -1.27 -0.36 -0.86
C PHE A 51 -2.74 -0.32 -0.51
N SER A 52 -3.13 0.58 0.39
CA SER A 52 -4.52 0.71 0.78
C SER A 52 -5.39 1.12 -0.39
N ALA A 53 -4.89 2.02 -1.22
CA ALA A 53 -5.64 2.44 -2.40
C ALA A 53 -5.83 1.27 -3.35
N LYS A 54 -4.80 0.47 -3.53
CA LYS A 54 -4.92 -0.70 -4.40
C LYS A 54 -5.93 -1.69 -3.86
N GLU A 55 -5.94 -1.89 -2.56
CA GLU A 55 -6.92 -2.79 -1.95
C GLU A 55 -8.33 -2.28 -2.16
N ALA A 56 -8.53 -0.99 -1.98
CA ALA A 56 -9.87 -0.42 -2.14
C ALA A 56 -10.35 -0.58 -3.57
N ILE A 57 -9.47 -0.32 -4.54
CA ILE A 57 -9.84 -0.47 -5.93
C ILE A 57 -10.15 -1.93 -6.25
N SER A 58 -9.34 -2.83 -5.75
CA SER A 58 -9.53 -4.24 -5.99
C SER A 58 -10.87 -4.72 -5.46
N LYS A 59 -11.22 -4.28 -4.26
CA LYS A 59 -12.49 -4.66 -3.68
C LYS A 59 -13.66 -4.10 -4.47
N ALA A 60 -13.53 -2.85 -4.91
CA ALA A 60 -14.60 -2.22 -5.67
C ALA A 60 -14.82 -2.95 -6.98
N ILE A 61 -13.74 -3.30 -7.66
CA ILE A 61 -13.85 -4.02 -8.91
C ILE A 61 -14.45 -5.40 -8.68
N GLY A 62 -14.01 -6.05 -7.62
CA GLY A 62 -14.50 -7.39 -7.31
C GLY A 62 -15.98 -7.43 -7.04
N THR A 63 -16.51 -6.39 -6.42
CA THR A 63 -17.94 -6.36 -6.14
C THR A 63 -18.74 -5.71 -7.24
N GLY A 64 -18.14 -4.80 -7.99
CA GLY A 64 -18.89 -4.05 -8.99
C GLY A 64 -18.95 -4.71 -10.33
N VAL A 65 -18.10 -5.66 -10.57
CA VAL A 65 -18.01 -6.27 -11.90
C VAL A 65 -18.78 -7.56 -11.99
N ARG A 66 -19.46 -7.88 -10.99
CA ARG A 66 -20.18 -9.15 -11.03
C ARG A 66 -21.34 -9.10 -11.97
#